data_2d7135cb6328da84ecd75ab2af6b7f3d
#
_entry.id   2d7135cb6328da84ecd75ab2af6b7f3d
#
_cell.length_a   1.000
_cell.length_b   1.000
_cell.length_c   1.000
_cell.angle_alpha   90.00
_cell.angle_beta   90.00
_cell.angle_gamma   90.00
#
_symmetry.space_group_name_H-M   'P 1'
#
loop_
_entity.id
_entity.type
_entity.pdbx_description
1 polymer ?
#
loop_
_entity_poly.entity_id
_entity_poly.type
_entity_poly.pdbx_seq_one_letter_code
_entity_poly.pdbx_strand_id
1 'polypeptide(L)'
;METKLMKSELLYIEEHLSCQNYMTTIETGFKYLEFDKNTEFEEDTTSKNYLLFFLKGDFTITCNQFHNRSFHAGEMILIPRSSRLKGIAETGSNLLSMFFDMPEGNCDKLILQSLSDLCDNIEYDFSPIRIHYPLTPFLEVLTHCIKNGMNCAHLHTLMQREFFFLLRGFYEKQEIATLLHPIIGKEMDFKDFVMRNHTRVDN
;
A
#
# COMPACT_ATOMS: atom_id res chain seq x y z
N MET A 1 -10.07 -27.15 19.46
CA MET A 1 -9.90 -28.30 18.54
C MET A 1 -9.96 -27.71 17.13
N GLU A 2 -8.77 -27.43 16.60
CA GLU A 2 -8.54 -26.43 15.57
C GLU A 2 -8.59 -27.00 14.17
N THR A 3 -9.20 -26.29 13.37
CA THR A 3 -9.25 -26.02 11.91
C THR A 3 -8.05 -26.50 11.05
N LYS A 4 -7.31 -27.48 11.45
CA LYS A 4 -6.17 -28.00 10.69
C LYS A 4 -6.59 -29.00 9.56
N LEU A 5 -7.83 -29.46 9.58
CA LEU A 5 -8.33 -30.43 8.58
C LEU A 5 -8.85 -29.79 7.29
N MET A 6 -9.19 -28.48 7.25
CA MET A 6 -9.77 -27.85 6.07
C MET A 6 -8.76 -27.37 5.03
N LYS A 7 -7.47 -27.34 5.34
CA LYS A 7 -6.46 -26.84 4.39
C LYS A 7 -6.09 -27.84 3.28
N SER A 8 -6.25 -29.14 3.50
CA SER A 8 -5.88 -30.18 2.54
C SER A 8 -6.91 -30.42 1.43
N GLU A 9 -8.14 -29.90 1.60
CA GLU A 9 -9.22 -30.10 0.63
C GLU A 9 -9.42 -28.90 -0.32
N LEU A 10 -8.68 -27.80 -0.11
CA LEU A 10 -8.77 -26.63 -0.96
C LEU A 10 -7.85 -26.78 -2.17
N LEU A 11 -8.44 -26.95 -3.34
CA LEU A 11 -7.80 -27.05 -4.65
C LEU A 11 -6.64 -26.06 -4.84
N TYR A 12 -6.82 -24.82 -4.34
CA TYR A 12 -5.85 -23.76 -4.47
C TYR A 12 -4.50 -24.09 -3.79
N ILE A 13 -4.50 -24.77 -2.65
CA ILE A 13 -3.25 -24.99 -1.88
C ILE A 13 -2.44 -26.14 -2.48
N GLU A 14 -3.08 -27.26 -2.84
CA GLU A 14 -2.38 -28.45 -3.32
C GLU A 14 -1.89 -28.29 -4.77
N GLU A 15 -2.70 -27.72 -5.63
CA GLU A 15 -2.37 -27.60 -7.06
C GLU A 15 -1.59 -26.33 -7.41
N HIS A 16 -1.67 -25.24 -6.61
CA HIS A 16 -0.97 -24.00 -6.90
C HIS A 16 0.43 -23.89 -6.30
N LEU A 17 0.81 -24.72 -5.36
CA LEU A 17 2.19 -24.74 -4.83
C LEU A 17 3.24 -25.03 -5.93
N SER A 18 2.86 -25.75 -6.98
CA SER A 18 3.69 -26.02 -8.17
C SER A 18 3.49 -24.99 -9.29
N CYS A 19 2.57 -24.05 -9.14
CA CYS A 19 2.29 -23.04 -10.15
C CYS A 19 3.48 -22.07 -10.27
N GLN A 20 3.93 -21.83 -11.50
CA GLN A 20 5.02 -20.89 -11.79
C GLN A 20 4.74 -19.48 -11.23
N ASN A 21 3.49 -19.03 -11.26
CA ASN A 21 3.07 -17.72 -10.72
C ASN A 21 3.05 -17.67 -9.18
N TYR A 22 3.06 -18.81 -8.50
CA TYR A 22 3.19 -18.89 -7.05
C TYR A 22 4.66 -18.84 -6.62
N MET A 23 5.56 -19.34 -7.47
CA MET A 23 6.99 -19.42 -7.21
C MET A 23 7.76 -18.18 -7.63
N THR A 24 7.17 -17.29 -8.42
CA THR A 24 7.81 -16.05 -8.87
C THR A 24 7.88 -15.03 -7.73
N THR A 25 8.97 -14.26 -7.71
CA THR A 25 9.09 -13.10 -6.81
C THR A 25 8.01 -12.07 -7.16
N ILE A 26 7.23 -11.68 -6.16
CA ILE A 26 6.19 -10.67 -6.33
C ILE A 26 6.86 -9.29 -6.34
N GLU A 27 6.85 -8.63 -7.50
CA GLU A 27 7.43 -7.29 -7.65
C GLU A 27 6.50 -6.20 -7.13
N THR A 28 5.18 -6.41 -7.23
CA THR A 28 4.14 -5.52 -6.72
C THR A 28 3.05 -6.36 -6.06
N GLY A 29 2.47 -5.90 -4.96
CA GLY A 29 1.46 -6.69 -4.27
C GLY A 29 1.18 -6.25 -2.85
N PHE A 30 0.80 -7.21 -2.00
CA PHE A 30 0.39 -6.96 -0.64
C PHE A 30 1.18 -7.81 0.34
N LYS A 31 1.43 -7.26 1.52
CA LYS A 31 2.06 -7.94 2.65
C LYS A 31 1.28 -7.63 3.92
N TYR A 32 0.87 -8.67 4.65
CA TYR A 32 0.24 -8.53 5.95
C TYR A 32 1.29 -8.61 7.05
N LEU A 33 1.22 -7.69 8.00
CA LEU A 33 2.17 -7.54 9.10
C LEU A 33 1.42 -7.49 10.43
N GLU A 34 1.93 -8.20 11.42
CA GLU A 34 1.46 -8.18 12.81
C GLU A 34 2.59 -7.66 13.69
N PHE A 35 2.24 -6.78 14.62
CA PHE A 35 3.16 -6.15 15.55
C PHE A 35 2.69 -6.36 16.97
N ASP A 36 3.59 -6.78 17.84
CA ASP A 36 3.37 -6.74 19.26
C ASP A 36 3.41 -5.28 19.76
N LYS A 37 2.85 -5.06 20.95
CA LYS A 37 2.88 -3.74 21.59
C LYS A 37 4.32 -3.24 21.75
N ASN A 38 4.55 -1.97 21.46
CA ASN A 38 5.85 -1.27 21.52
C ASN A 38 6.90 -1.85 20.56
N THR A 39 6.50 -2.54 19.49
CA THR A 39 7.43 -2.98 18.45
C THR A 39 7.84 -1.81 17.59
N GLU A 40 9.14 -1.54 17.54
CA GLU A 40 9.73 -0.57 16.62
C GLU A 40 10.00 -1.23 15.26
N PHE A 41 9.85 -0.46 14.19
CA PHE A 41 10.19 -0.87 12.84
C PHE A 41 10.82 0.27 12.05
N GLU A 42 11.69 -0.09 11.12
CA GLU A 42 12.31 0.83 10.19
C GLU A 42 12.33 0.21 8.80
N GLU A 43 12.01 1.00 7.77
CA GLU A 43 11.96 0.59 6.38
C GLU A 43 12.45 1.72 5.49
N ASP A 44 13.32 1.40 4.54
CA ASP A 44 13.72 2.30 3.47
C ASP A 44 12.98 1.91 2.18
N THR A 45 12.07 2.74 1.72
CA THR A 45 11.27 2.49 0.50
C THR A 45 12.06 2.85 -0.76
N THR A 46 13.08 2.06 -1.09
CA THR A 46 14.04 2.43 -2.13
C THR A 46 13.45 2.47 -3.53
N SER A 47 12.65 1.50 -3.92
CA SER A 47 12.21 1.29 -5.32
C SER A 47 10.70 1.39 -5.54
N LYS A 48 9.88 1.21 -4.51
CA LYS A 48 8.42 1.12 -4.63
C LYS A 48 7.72 2.17 -3.77
N ASN A 49 6.50 2.52 -4.17
CA ASN A 49 5.57 3.23 -3.31
C ASN A 49 4.87 2.23 -2.40
N TYR A 50 4.57 2.64 -1.19
CA TYR A 50 3.83 1.81 -0.23
C TYR A 50 2.56 2.51 0.19
N LEU A 51 1.45 1.79 0.14
CA LEU A 51 0.20 2.22 0.74
C LEU A 51 -0.02 1.36 1.98
N LEU A 52 -0.09 2.01 3.13
CA LEU A 52 -0.28 1.37 4.42
C LEU A 52 -1.74 1.46 4.84
N PHE A 53 -2.35 0.33 5.14
CA PHE A 53 -3.71 0.23 5.66
C PHE A 53 -3.63 -0.22 7.12
N PHE A 54 -4.00 0.65 8.04
CA PHE A 54 -4.01 0.36 9.47
C PHE A 54 -5.29 -0.39 9.82
N LEU A 55 -5.17 -1.71 10.00
CA LEU A 55 -6.34 -2.58 10.19
C LEU A 55 -6.74 -2.69 11.66
N LYS A 56 -5.75 -2.60 12.57
CA LYS A 56 -5.96 -2.70 14.01
C LYS A 56 -4.85 -1.97 14.76
N GLY A 57 -5.21 -1.36 15.88
CA GLY A 57 -4.26 -0.73 16.81
C GLY A 57 -3.84 0.67 16.38
N ASP A 58 -2.82 1.17 17.06
CA ASP A 58 -2.31 2.52 16.94
C ASP A 58 -0.82 2.50 16.61
N PHE A 59 -0.40 3.45 15.77
CA PHE A 59 0.97 3.59 15.33
C PHE A 59 1.42 5.04 15.45
N THR A 60 2.68 5.23 15.83
CA THR A 60 3.38 6.51 15.68
C THR A 60 4.46 6.35 14.62
N ILE A 61 4.40 7.16 13.56
CA ILE A 61 5.26 7.03 12.38
C ILE A 61 5.97 8.36 12.11
N THR A 62 7.26 8.26 11.81
CA THR A 62 8.09 9.32 11.24
C THR A 62 8.43 8.94 9.80
N CYS A 63 8.13 9.83 8.85
CA CYS A 63 8.46 9.64 7.44
C CYS A 63 9.12 10.90 6.89
N ASN A 64 10.39 10.81 6.51
CA ASN A 64 11.20 11.95 6.03
C ASN A 64 11.16 13.15 7.01
N GLN A 65 10.60 14.31 6.59
CA GLN A 65 10.43 15.51 7.40
C GLN A 65 9.22 15.48 8.35
N PHE A 66 8.34 14.50 8.22
CA PHE A 66 7.15 14.41 9.06
C PHE A 66 7.43 13.52 10.28
N HIS A 67 7.51 14.12 11.45
CA HIS A 67 7.90 13.42 12.67
C HIS A 67 6.69 13.08 13.55
N ASN A 68 6.72 11.87 14.13
CA ASN A 68 5.80 11.42 15.18
C ASN A 68 4.31 11.62 14.84
N ARG A 69 3.91 11.24 13.64
CA ARG A 69 2.50 11.29 13.22
C ARG A 69 1.76 10.06 13.72
N SER A 70 0.59 10.26 14.31
CA SER A 70 -0.25 9.18 14.83
C SER A 70 -1.20 8.65 13.76
N PHE A 71 -1.35 7.34 13.71
CA PHE A 71 -2.23 6.62 12.80
C PHE A 71 -3.05 5.60 13.57
N HIS A 72 -4.32 5.45 13.20
CA HIS A 72 -5.29 4.61 13.90
C HIS A 72 -5.92 3.58 12.97
N ALA A 73 -6.50 2.55 13.57
CA ALA A 73 -7.27 1.57 12.81
C ALA A 73 -8.38 2.24 11.96
N GLY A 74 -8.52 1.80 10.71
CA GLY A 74 -9.46 2.36 9.75
C GLY A 74 -8.91 3.55 8.96
N GLU A 75 -7.60 3.77 9.00
CA GLU A 75 -6.91 4.81 8.23
C GLU A 75 -5.96 4.20 7.20
N MET A 76 -5.62 4.97 6.18
CA MET A 76 -4.58 4.62 5.20
C MET A 76 -3.74 5.83 4.81
N ILE A 77 -2.47 5.58 4.48
CA ILE A 77 -1.48 6.60 4.08
C ILE A 77 -0.55 6.07 3.00
N LEU A 78 -0.13 6.93 2.10
CA LEU A 78 0.86 6.61 1.07
C LEU A 78 2.25 7.07 1.48
N ILE A 79 3.21 6.15 1.40
CA ILE A 79 4.63 6.38 1.57
C ILE A 79 5.26 6.34 0.18
N PRO A 80 5.78 7.44 -0.35
CA PRO A 80 6.41 7.44 -1.67
C PRO A 80 7.74 6.68 -1.64
N ARG A 81 8.16 6.18 -2.79
CA ARG A 81 9.49 5.60 -2.95
C ARG A 81 10.59 6.58 -2.52
N SER A 82 11.76 6.06 -2.21
CA SER A 82 12.90 6.83 -1.69
C SER A 82 12.60 7.56 -0.38
N SER A 83 11.67 7.04 0.43
CA SER A 83 11.40 7.52 1.77
C SER A 83 12.09 6.68 2.83
N ARG A 84 12.41 7.31 3.94
CA ARG A 84 12.84 6.64 5.17
C ARG A 84 11.69 6.66 6.16
N LEU A 85 11.26 5.47 6.55
CA LEU A 85 10.13 5.24 7.45
C LEU A 85 10.64 4.65 8.75
N LYS A 86 10.24 5.24 9.88
CA LYS A 86 10.42 4.66 11.22
C LYS A 86 9.09 4.72 11.94
N GLY A 87 8.77 3.69 12.69
CA GLY A 87 7.52 3.69 13.44
C GLY A 87 7.56 2.81 14.67
N ILE A 88 6.56 3.01 15.50
CA ILE A 88 6.28 2.21 16.70
C ILE A 88 4.82 1.79 16.64
N ALA A 89 4.56 0.51 16.87
CA ALA A 89 3.22 0.00 17.12
C ALA A 89 2.92 0.19 18.62
N GLU A 90 2.09 1.16 18.96
CA GLU A 90 1.79 1.53 20.36
C GLU A 90 0.98 0.46 21.09
N THR A 91 0.25 -0.34 20.35
CA THR A 91 -0.61 -1.43 20.83
C THR A 91 -0.31 -2.71 20.05
N GLY A 92 -0.94 -3.83 20.36
CA GLY A 92 -0.94 -5.00 19.47
C GLY A 92 -1.68 -4.67 18.18
N SER A 93 -0.96 -4.52 17.09
CA SER A 93 -1.43 -3.83 15.88
C SER A 93 -1.26 -4.68 14.63
N ASN A 94 -2.13 -4.45 13.63
CA ASN A 94 -2.08 -5.14 12.35
C ASN A 94 -2.09 -4.13 11.20
N LEU A 95 -1.23 -4.35 10.24
CA LEU A 95 -1.03 -3.52 9.07
C LEU A 95 -1.06 -4.37 7.80
N LEU A 96 -1.79 -3.93 6.78
CA LEU A 96 -1.63 -4.41 5.42
C LEU A 96 -0.86 -3.37 4.62
N SER A 97 0.19 -3.78 3.96
CA SER A 97 0.98 -2.92 3.08
C SER A 97 0.78 -3.34 1.63
N MET A 98 0.44 -2.41 0.74
CA MET A 98 0.48 -2.58 -0.71
C MET A 98 1.73 -1.89 -1.25
N PHE A 99 2.57 -2.62 -1.97
CA PHE A 99 3.75 -2.06 -2.63
C PHE A 99 3.57 -2.09 -4.15
N PHE A 100 3.83 -0.96 -4.79
CA PHE A 100 3.53 -0.77 -6.22
C PHE A 100 4.42 0.31 -6.85
N ASP A 101 4.52 0.31 -8.17
CA ASP A 101 5.16 1.39 -8.93
C ASP A 101 4.19 2.57 -9.10
N MET A 102 3.77 2.84 -10.31
CA MET A 102 2.70 3.80 -10.62
C MET A 102 1.50 3.03 -11.18
N PRO A 103 0.29 3.49 -10.96
CA PRO A 103 -0.87 2.91 -11.61
C PRO A 103 -0.69 2.91 -13.14
N GLU A 104 -0.77 1.74 -13.77
CA GLU A 104 -0.42 1.59 -15.20
C GLU A 104 -1.62 1.74 -16.14
N GLY A 105 -2.84 1.61 -15.63
CA GLY A 105 -4.06 1.69 -16.42
C GLY A 105 -4.25 3.05 -17.10
N ASN A 106 -4.72 3.07 -18.36
CA ASN A 106 -5.00 4.33 -19.06
C ASN A 106 -6.00 5.21 -18.28
N CYS A 107 -7.01 4.61 -17.65
CA CYS A 107 -7.95 5.33 -16.81
C CYS A 107 -7.27 5.93 -15.57
N ASP A 108 -6.30 5.23 -14.99
CA ASP A 108 -5.58 5.69 -13.79
C ASP A 108 -4.68 6.87 -14.13
N LYS A 109 -4.02 6.85 -15.28
CA LYS A 109 -3.19 7.98 -15.78
C LYS A 109 -4.04 9.23 -15.99
N LEU A 110 -5.23 9.12 -16.59
CA LEU A 110 -6.14 10.24 -16.80
C LEU A 110 -6.61 10.84 -15.48
N ILE A 111 -6.87 9.98 -14.48
CA ILE A 111 -7.28 10.43 -13.14
C ILE A 111 -6.12 11.13 -12.45
N LEU A 112 -4.92 10.55 -12.44
CA LEU A 112 -3.74 11.20 -11.87
C LEU A 112 -3.50 12.59 -12.49
N GLN A 113 -3.65 12.71 -13.80
CA GLN A 113 -3.56 13.98 -14.50
C GLN A 113 -4.65 14.97 -14.07
N SER A 114 -5.90 14.51 -13.91
CA SER A 114 -7.01 15.35 -13.46
C SER A 114 -6.92 15.79 -11.99
N LEU A 115 -6.13 15.08 -11.17
CA LEU A 115 -5.90 15.40 -9.76
C LEU A 115 -4.70 16.33 -9.57
N SER A 116 -3.83 16.48 -10.57
CA SER A 116 -2.63 17.32 -10.47
C SER A 116 -2.95 18.75 -10.07
N ASP A 117 -3.98 19.36 -10.70
CA ASP A 117 -4.39 20.73 -10.39
C ASP A 117 -4.95 20.88 -8.96
N LEU A 118 -5.56 19.81 -8.44
CA LEU A 118 -6.04 19.79 -7.05
C LEU A 118 -4.89 19.71 -6.07
N CYS A 119 -3.83 18.95 -6.39
CA CYS A 119 -2.65 18.83 -5.54
C CYS A 119 -1.94 20.16 -5.33
N ASP A 120 -1.96 21.07 -6.32
CA ASP A 120 -1.37 22.41 -6.19
C ASP A 120 -2.01 23.26 -5.08
N ASN A 121 -3.23 22.92 -4.68
CA ASN A 121 -3.98 23.63 -3.64
C ASN A 121 -4.04 22.88 -2.30
N ILE A 122 -3.36 21.72 -2.20
CA ILE A 122 -3.30 20.93 -0.97
C ILE A 122 -2.00 21.23 -0.23
N GLU A 123 -2.11 21.74 0.99
CA GLU A 123 -1.00 21.77 1.93
C GLU A 123 -0.80 20.35 2.49
N TYR A 124 0.14 19.62 1.92
CA TYR A 124 0.38 18.23 2.29
C TYR A 124 1.08 18.11 3.64
N ASP A 125 0.44 17.43 4.58
CA ASP A 125 0.89 17.29 5.97
C ASP A 125 1.06 15.83 6.42
N PHE A 126 1.25 14.91 5.50
CA PHE A 126 1.34 13.48 5.81
C PHE A 126 0.15 12.98 6.64
N SER A 127 -1.03 13.48 6.30
CA SER A 127 -2.28 13.12 6.98
C SER A 127 -2.93 11.91 6.34
N PRO A 128 -3.42 10.94 7.14
CA PRO A 128 -4.12 9.77 6.61
C PRO A 128 -5.49 10.15 6.07
N ILE A 129 -6.03 9.30 5.20
CA ILE A 129 -7.44 9.31 4.86
C ILE A 129 -8.13 8.07 5.47
N ARG A 130 -9.45 8.14 5.62
CA ARG A 130 -10.22 7.04 6.19
C ARG A 130 -10.48 5.94 5.17
N ILE A 131 -10.50 4.71 5.66
CA ILE A 131 -10.93 3.55 4.88
C ILE A 131 -12.45 3.49 4.93
N HIS A 132 -13.11 3.74 3.78
CA HIS A 132 -14.56 3.71 3.65
C HIS A 132 -15.05 2.37 3.06
N TYR A 133 -16.35 2.11 3.19
CA TYR A 133 -17.00 1.09 2.38
C TYR A 133 -16.95 1.51 0.90
N PRO A 134 -16.60 0.61 -0.06
CA PRO A 134 -16.43 -0.85 0.10
C PRO A 134 -14.98 -1.32 0.36
N LEU A 135 -14.01 -0.44 0.61
CA LEU A 135 -12.63 -0.89 0.86
C LEU A 135 -12.50 -1.72 2.14
N THR A 136 -13.31 -1.46 3.17
CA THR A 136 -13.25 -2.26 4.41
C THR A 136 -13.45 -3.76 4.14
N PRO A 137 -14.57 -4.23 3.55
CA PRO A 137 -14.74 -5.65 3.25
C PRO A 137 -13.72 -6.18 2.22
N PHE A 138 -13.28 -5.35 1.27
CA PHE A 138 -12.21 -5.71 0.35
C PHE A 138 -10.91 -6.08 1.10
N LEU A 139 -10.48 -5.25 2.04
CA LEU A 139 -9.28 -5.49 2.84
C LEU A 139 -9.43 -6.69 3.77
N GLU A 140 -10.62 -6.94 4.29
CA GLU A 140 -10.93 -8.13 5.10
C GLU A 140 -10.76 -9.42 4.29
N VAL A 141 -11.36 -9.48 3.09
CA VAL A 141 -11.24 -10.63 2.17
C VAL A 141 -9.79 -10.84 1.76
N LEU A 142 -9.09 -9.77 1.34
CA LEU A 142 -7.69 -9.85 0.93
C LEU A 142 -6.79 -10.35 2.07
N THR A 143 -6.96 -9.80 3.27
CA THR A 143 -6.22 -10.23 4.47
C THR A 143 -6.48 -11.69 4.78
N HIS A 144 -7.75 -12.12 4.68
CA HIS A 144 -8.11 -13.53 4.87
C HIS A 144 -7.42 -14.44 3.84
N CYS A 145 -7.40 -14.05 2.57
CA CYS A 145 -6.70 -14.79 1.53
C CYS A 145 -5.21 -14.94 1.85
N ILE A 146 -4.52 -13.84 2.13
CA ILE A 146 -3.08 -13.83 2.42
C ILE A 146 -2.75 -14.70 3.65
N LYS A 147 -3.50 -14.53 4.75
CA LYS A 147 -3.30 -15.30 5.99
C LYS A 147 -3.52 -16.80 5.82
N ASN A 148 -4.34 -17.20 4.85
CA ASN A 148 -4.60 -18.61 4.53
C ASN A 148 -3.73 -19.16 3.39
N GLY A 149 -2.70 -18.43 2.97
CA GLY A 149 -1.70 -18.91 2.01
C GLY A 149 -2.06 -18.67 0.54
N MET A 150 -3.16 -17.96 0.24
CA MET A 150 -3.45 -17.48 -1.11
C MET A 150 -2.58 -16.27 -1.41
N ASN A 151 -1.40 -16.50 -1.96
CA ASN A 151 -0.36 -15.47 -2.11
C ASN A 151 0.34 -15.56 -3.47
N CYS A 152 -0.39 -15.80 -4.56
CA CYS A 152 0.19 -15.85 -5.90
C CYS A 152 0.20 -14.48 -6.59
N ALA A 153 1.08 -14.29 -7.58
CA ALA A 153 1.23 -13.05 -8.34
C ALA A 153 -0.09 -12.59 -8.99
N HIS A 154 -0.93 -13.53 -9.45
CA HIS A 154 -2.23 -13.20 -10.04
C HIS A 154 -3.19 -12.58 -9.03
N LEU A 155 -3.25 -13.12 -7.80
CA LEU A 155 -4.08 -12.55 -6.74
C LEU A 155 -3.65 -11.10 -6.47
N HIS A 156 -2.36 -10.87 -6.27
CA HIS A 156 -1.84 -9.54 -5.99
C HIS A 156 -2.14 -8.54 -7.10
N THR A 157 -1.93 -8.93 -8.36
CA THR A 157 -2.24 -8.08 -9.52
C THR A 157 -3.74 -7.75 -9.62
N LEU A 158 -4.60 -8.75 -9.41
CA LEU A 158 -6.05 -8.55 -9.45
C LEU A 158 -6.51 -7.62 -8.34
N MET A 159 -6.10 -7.89 -7.10
CA MET A 159 -6.49 -7.10 -5.93
C MET A 159 -5.95 -5.66 -6.00
N GLN A 160 -4.76 -5.45 -6.55
CA GLN A 160 -4.24 -4.10 -6.76
C GLN A 160 -5.10 -3.30 -7.75
N ARG A 161 -5.52 -3.92 -8.86
CA ARG A 161 -6.42 -3.28 -9.83
C ARG A 161 -7.79 -2.99 -9.23
N GLU A 162 -8.34 -3.92 -8.47
CA GLU A 162 -9.61 -3.76 -7.77
C GLU A 162 -9.51 -2.60 -6.76
N PHE A 163 -8.44 -2.51 -5.97
CA PHE A 163 -8.21 -1.40 -5.06
C PHE A 163 -8.31 -0.04 -5.76
N PHE A 164 -7.57 0.18 -6.84
CA PHE A 164 -7.61 1.44 -7.57
C PHE A 164 -8.99 1.70 -8.21
N PHE A 165 -9.70 0.65 -8.59
CA PHE A 165 -11.05 0.76 -9.11
C PHE A 165 -12.03 1.23 -8.02
N LEU A 166 -11.96 0.63 -6.83
CA LEU A 166 -12.78 1.01 -5.68
C LEU A 166 -12.43 2.43 -5.19
N LEU A 167 -11.15 2.76 -5.13
CA LEU A 167 -10.70 4.10 -4.74
C LEU A 167 -11.34 5.18 -5.64
N ARG A 168 -11.30 4.99 -6.96
CA ARG A 168 -11.92 5.93 -7.92
C ARG A 168 -13.44 6.00 -7.84
N GLY A 169 -14.08 4.89 -7.52
CA GLY A 169 -15.54 4.76 -7.53
C GLY A 169 -16.22 5.32 -6.29
N PHE A 170 -15.52 5.36 -5.16
CA PHE A 170 -16.14 5.59 -3.86
C PHE A 170 -15.47 6.64 -2.98
N TYR A 171 -14.37 7.24 -3.44
CA TYR A 171 -13.70 8.32 -2.73
C TYR A 171 -13.88 9.65 -3.47
N GLU A 172 -13.91 10.73 -2.72
CA GLU A 172 -13.95 12.07 -3.29
C GLU A 172 -12.60 12.43 -3.92
N LYS A 173 -12.63 13.28 -4.96
CA LYS A 173 -11.41 13.72 -5.64
C LYS A 173 -10.38 14.34 -4.68
N GLN A 174 -10.85 15.06 -3.68
CA GLN A 174 -10.00 15.68 -2.67
C GLN A 174 -9.29 14.64 -1.79
N GLU A 175 -10.00 13.57 -1.38
CA GLU A 175 -9.41 12.48 -0.62
C GLU A 175 -8.35 11.72 -1.44
N ILE A 176 -8.67 11.43 -2.71
CA ILE A 176 -7.72 10.76 -3.61
C ILE A 176 -6.51 11.65 -3.86
N ALA A 177 -6.70 12.95 -4.09
CA ALA A 177 -5.61 13.91 -4.27
C ALA A 177 -4.74 14.01 -3.02
N THR A 178 -5.33 14.05 -1.83
CA THR A 178 -4.59 14.04 -0.55
C THR A 178 -3.77 12.76 -0.39
N LEU A 179 -4.37 11.59 -0.64
CA LEU A 179 -3.68 10.29 -0.53
C LEU A 179 -2.52 10.17 -1.51
N LEU A 180 -2.76 10.53 -2.78
CA LEU A 180 -1.78 10.37 -3.86
C LEU A 180 -0.85 11.57 -4.03
N HIS A 181 -1.03 12.64 -3.25
CA HIS A 181 -0.21 13.85 -3.33
C HIS A 181 1.30 13.57 -3.40
N PRO A 182 1.87 12.64 -2.59
CA PRO A 182 3.30 12.36 -2.62
C PRO A 182 3.84 11.83 -3.95
N ILE A 183 2.98 11.34 -4.84
CA ILE A 183 3.40 10.78 -6.14
C ILE A 183 2.90 11.58 -7.35
N ILE A 184 1.99 12.56 -7.15
CA ILE A 184 1.46 13.41 -8.23
C ILE A 184 1.76 14.90 -8.04
N GLY A 185 2.18 15.32 -6.86
CA GLY A 185 2.55 16.71 -6.56
C GLY A 185 3.86 17.13 -7.24
N LYS A 186 3.96 18.41 -7.64
CA LYS A 186 5.09 18.94 -8.43
C LYS A 186 6.47 18.77 -7.81
N GLU A 187 6.57 18.82 -6.49
CA GLU A 187 7.86 18.65 -5.80
C GLU A 187 8.44 17.23 -5.96
N MET A 188 7.57 16.24 -6.12
CA MET A 188 8.00 14.85 -6.31
C MET A 188 8.43 14.58 -7.76
N ASP A 189 7.84 15.24 -8.75
CA ASP A 189 8.23 15.10 -10.16
C ASP A 189 9.72 15.43 -10.39
N PHE A 190 10.26 16.45 -9.71
CA PHE A 190 11.67 16.81 -9.82
C PHE A 190 12.57 15.76 -9.18
N LYS A 191 12.24 15.27 -7.99
CA LYS A 191 13.01 14.22 -7.30
C LYS A 191 13.01 12.92 -8.10
N ASP A 192 11.85 12.53 -8.62
CA ASP A 192 11.68 11.37 -9.50
C ASP A 192 12.44 11.52 -10.82
N PHE A 193 12.40 12.71 -11.41
CA PHE A 193 13.17 13.02 -12.63
C PHE A 193 14.67 12.87 -12.39
N VAL A 194 15.18 13.44 -11.28
CA VAL A 194 16.60 13.32 -10.91
C VAL A 194 16.99 11.86 -10.68
N MET A 195 16.20 11.10 -9.92
CA MET A 195 16.48 9.69 -9.61
C MET A 195 16.43 8.80 -10.84
N ARG A 196 15.51 9.02 -11.77
CA ARG A 196 15.44 8.26 -13.05
C ARG A 196 16.58 8.56 -14.01
N ASN A 197 17.14 9.76 -13.94
CA ASN A 197 18.22 10.16 -14.84
C ASN A 197 19.61 9.96 -14.23
N HIS A 198 19.73 9.85 -12.92
CA HIS A 198 21.00 9.59 -12.26
C HIS A 198 21.62 8.25 -12.70
N THR A 199 20.80 7.22 -12.88
CA THR A 199 21.26 5.90 -13.35
C THR A 199 21.67 5.87 -14.83
N ARG A 200 21.44 6.94 -15.61
CA ARG A 200 21.86 7.06 -17.02
C ARG A 200 23.19 7.76 -17.23
N VAL A 201 23.77 8.33 -16.19
CA VAL A 201 25.02 9.11 -16.29
C VAL A 201 26.27 8.27 -16.01
N ASP A 202 26.10 7.06 -15.49
CA ASP A 202 27.20 6.14 -15.15
C ASP A 202 27.47 5.04 -16.21
N ASN A 203 27.13 5.29 -17.50
CA ASN A 203 27.50 4.42 -18.63
C ASN A 203 28.16 5.21 -19.73
#